data_72d3e57cff572319e069b05f3f71a654
#
_entry.id   72d3e57cff572319e069b05f3f71a654
#
_cell.length_a   1.000
_cell.length_b   1.000
_cell.length_c   1.000
_cell.angle_alpha   90.00
_cell.angle_beta   90.00
_cell.angle_gamma   90.00
#
_symmetry.space_group_name_H-M   'P 1'
#
loop_
_entity.id
_entity.type
_entity.pdbx_description
1 polymer ?
#
loop_
_entity_poly.entity_id
_entity_poly.type
_entity_poly.pdbx_seq_one_letter_code
_entity_poly.pdbx_strand_id
1 'polypeptide(L)'
;MIYVANPLYDAVFKYMMEDERIAKTLLSALLQKTVIAVEMRRHEYPNISRDAISMFRVDFAATVLEDDGSKNLILIELQKTWLETETLRFRQYLAVQYNNKENMRKDTNGKFALPTVAVYLLGHRVGDFTEPVIYAKHKIYDYEGNEVHQEKPDPFVESLQHDSIIVQIPLLRGRVKNRLEKILSVFDQSQIYPDDQRMLELDENKYADDADMSYILHRLQSAAANPDIRNRMNAEDEFFKALEDKDTAIMQRDNTIIKKDKIIEEQKAALKVKDAALEEQKASLRAAVLALSKSGMTAEMIAKTLNIGEEKIQEILS
;
A
#
# COMPACT_ATOMS: atom_id res chain seq x y z
N MET A 1 35.31 0.78 2.34
CA MET A 1 33.98 0.62 1.71
C MET A 1 33.77 -0.85 1.44
N ILE A 2 32.58 -1.35 1.70
CA ILE A 2 32.18 -2.72 1.41
C ILE A 2 30.91 -2.71 0.57
N TYR A 3 30.77 -3.75 -0.26
CA TYR A 3 29.58 -3.95 -1.08
C TYR A 3 28.75 -5.09 -0.46
N VAL A 4 27.48 -4.80 -0.20
CA VAL A 4 26.54 -5.75 0.39
C VAL A 4 25.29 -5.85 -0.46
N ALA A 5 24.59 -6.98 -0.42
CA ALA A 5 23.31 -7.10 -1.09
C ALA A 5 22.27 -6.16 -0.43
N ASN A 6 21.46 -5.50 -1.27
CA ASN A 6 20.43 -4.59 -0.80
C ASN A 6 19.29 -5.37 -0.11
N PRO A 7 19.08 -5.19 1.22
CA PRO A 7 18.07 -5.94 1.95
C PRO A 7 16.63 -5.52 1.63
N LEU A 8 16.42 -4.60 0.71
CA LEU A 8 15.11 -4.29 0.18
C LEU A 8 14.60 -5.32 -0.84
N TYR A 9 15.48 -6.16 -1.38
CA TYR A 9 15.05 -7.34 -2.15
C TYR A 9 14.54 -8.42 -1.21
N ASP A 10 13.41 -9.03 -1.56
CA ASP A 10 12.75 -10.06 -0.74
C ASP A 10 13.66 -11.26 -0.47
N ALA A 11 14.40 -11.67 -1.48
CA ALA A 11 15.35 -12.78 -1.35
C ALA A 11 16.46 -12.48 -0.34
N VAL A 12 16.98 -11.24 -0.32
CA VAL A 12 18.04 -10.79 0.61
C VAL A 12 17.48 -10.62 2.01
N PHE A 13 16.31 -9.98 2.13
CA PHE A 13 15.66 -9.77 3.41
C PHE A 13 15.33 -11.10 4.10
N LYS A 14 14.76 -12.05 3.36
CA LYS A 14 14.48 -13.39 3.85
C LYS A 14 15.75 -14.09 4.33
N TYR A 15 16.80 -14.07 3.51
CA TYR A 15 18.09 -14.67 3.87
C TYR A 15 18.68 -14.04 5.14
N MET A 16 18.55 -12.72 5.29
CA MET A 16 18.97 -12.00 6.49
C MET A 16 18.16 -12.42 7.71
N MET A 17 16.83 -12.48 7.61
CA MET A 17 15.92 -12.76 8.72
C MET A 17 15.84 -14.25 9.10
N GLU A 18 16.28 -15.17 8.25
CA GLU A 18 16.45 -16.58 8.59
C GLU A 18 17.56 -16.81 9.64
N ASP A 19 18.43 -15.84 9.84
CA ASP A 19 19.43 -15.88 10.89
C ASP A 19 18.85 -15.40 12.23
N GLU A 20 18.80 -16.30 13.22
CA GLU A 20 18.17 -16.02 14.52
C GLU A 20 18.82 -14.85 15.26
N ARG A 21 20.16 -14.69 15.18
CA ARG A 21 20.88 -13.59 15.82
C ARG A 21 20.48 -12.26 15.20
N ILE A 22 20.40 -12.19 13.88
CA ILE A 22 20.00 -10.98 13.16
C ILE A 22 18.54 -10.64 13.44
N ALA A 23 17.65 -11.64 13.39
CA ALA A 23 16.25 -11.44 13.72
C ALA A 23 16.06 -10.89 15.14
N LYS A 24 16.74 -11.48 16.14
CA LYS A 24 16.72 -10.98 17.51
C LYS A 24 17.25 -9.55 17.61
N THR A 25 18.35 -9.24 16.94
CA THR A 25 18.97 -7.91 16.97
C THR A 25 18.04 -6.85 16.39
N LEU A 26 17.49 -7.10 15.20
CA LEU A 26 16.56 -6.17 14.54
C LEU A 26 15.28 -6.00 15.33
N LEU A 27 14.66 -7.10 15.76
CA LEU A 27 13.40 -7.05 16.51
C LEU A 27 13.59 -6.42 17.89
N SER A 28 14.71 -6.68 18.58
CA SER A 28 14.99 -6.01 19.85
C SER A 28 15.13 -4.51 19.70
N ALA A 29 15.78 -4.05 18.63
CA ALA A 29 15.94 -2.63 18.36
C ALA A 29 14.59 -1.97 18.01
N LEU A 30 13.77 -2.61 17.18
CA LEU A 30 12.44 -2.11 16.78
C LEU A 30 11.46 -2.07 17.95
N LEU A 31 11.42 -3.13 18.76
CA LEU A 31 10.52 -3.22 19.93
C LEU A 31 11.01 -2.38 21.12
N GLN A 32 12.28 -1.95 21.11
CA GLN A 32 12.95 -1.31 22.26
C GLN A 32 12.92 -2.21 23.52
N LYS A 33 12.90 -3.52 23.31
CA LYS A 33 12.87 -4.56 24.35
C LYS A 33 13.84 -5.68 23.99
N THR A 34 14.32 -6.42 24.97
CA THR A 34 15.21 -7.57 24.72
C THR A 34 14.41 -8.77 24.19
N VAL A 35 14.66 -9.17 22.98
CA VAL A 35 14.13 -10.40 22.38
C VAL A 35 15.07 -11.55 22.68
N ILE A 36 14.66 -12.48 23.54
CA ILE A 36 15.50 -13.60 24.00
C ILE A 36 15.37 -14.85 23.14
N ALA A 37 14.22 -15.04 22.48
CA ALA A 37 14.00 -16.13 21.55
C ALA A 37 13.10 -15.67 20.40
N VAL A 38 13.32 -16.21 19.21
CA VAL A 38 12.47 -16.01 18.03
C VAL A 38 12.22 -17.36 17.35
N GLU A 39 11.01 -17.55 16.92
CA GLU A 39 10.61 -18.67 16.08
C GLU A 39 9.98 -18.10 14.81
N MET A 40 10.60 -18.34 13.67
CA MET A 40 10.04 -17.96 12.38
C MET A 40 8.88 -18.88 12.04
N ARG A 41 7.70 -18.32 11.85
CA ARG A 41 6.51 -19.07 11.42
C ARG A 41 6.41 -19.03 9.91
N ARG A 42 6.56 -20.20 9.27
CA ARG A 42 6.39 -20.36 7.82
C ARG A 42 4.94 -20.62 7.54
N HIS A 43 4.21 -19.61 7.08
CA HIS A 43 2.89 -19.83 6.48
C HIS A 43 3.05 -19.87 4.97
N GLU A 44 3.13 -21.09 4.42
CA GLU A 44 2.97 -21.30 2.99
C GLU A 44 1.48 -21.16 2.66
N TYR A 45 1.10 -20.06 2.02
CA TYR A 45 -0.23 -19.96 1.41
C TYR A 45 -0.16 -20.55 0.00
N PRO A 46 -0.88 -21.67 -0.28
CA PRO A 46 -0.75 -22.38 -1.54
C PRO A 46 -1.35 -21.67 -2.76
N ASN A 47 -1.89 -20.47 -2.64
CA ASN A 47 -2.58 -19.79 -3.74
C ASN A 47 -2.39 -18.27 -3.74
N ILE A 48 -1.18 -17.79 -3.58
CA ILE A 48 -0.93 -16.38 -3.85
C ILE A 48 -0.50 -16.26 -5.31
N SER A 49 -1.46 -15.81 -6.14
CA SER A 49 -1.25 -15.38 -7.52
C SER A 49 -0.01 -14.47 -7.65
N ARG A 50 0.47 -14.29 -8.88
CA ARG A 50 1.65 -13.51 -9.31
C ARG A 50 1.88 -12.14 -8.63
N ASP A 51 0.96 -11.66 -7.81
CA ASP A 51 1.04 -10.40 -7.06
C ASP A 51 1.87 -10.48 -5.76
N ALA A 52 2.45 -11.64 -5.43
CA ALA A 52 3.14 -11.87 -4.16
C ALA A 52 4.57 -11.31 -4.07
N ILE A 53 5.14 -10.86 -5.19
CA ILE A 53 6.54 -10.38 -5.23
C ILE A 53 6.67 -8.94 -4.69
N SER A 54 5.61 -8.16 -4.72
CA SER A 54 5.65 -6.75 -4.27
C SER A 54 5.63 -6.56 -2.76
N MET A 55 5.31 -7.62 -2.01
CA MET A 55 5.18 -7.56 -0.55
C MET A 55 5.81 -8.79 0.11
N PHE A 56 6.87 -8.54 0.85
CA PHE A 56 7.50 -9.56 1.68
C PHE A 56 6.89 -9.56 3.09
N ARG A 57 6.67 -10.77 3.61
CA ARG A 57 6.13 -10.99 4.93
C ARG A 57 6.90 -12.08 5.67
N VAL A 58 7.23 -11.80 6.91
CA VAL A 58 7.78 -12.78 7.86
C VAL A 58 7.07 -12.65 9.20
N ASP A 59 6.55 -13.76 9.68
CA ASP A 59 5.92 -13.83 10.99
C ASP A 59 6.88 -14.48 11.98
N PHE A 60 6.99 -13.87 13.15
CA PHE A 60 7.78 -14.39 14.25
C PHE A 60 6.92 -14.56 15.49
N ALA A 61 7.07 -15.68 16.18
CA ALA A 61 6.73 -15.77 17.58
C ALA A 61 7.99 -15.38 18.37
N ALA A 62 7.97 -14.26 19.06
CA ALA A 62 9.10 -13.72 19.79
C ALA A 62 8.85 -13.75 21.31
N THR A 63 9.81 -14.26 22.07
CA THR A 63 9.80 -14.14 23.52
C THR A 63 10.57 -12.89 23.92
N VAL A 64 9.87 -11.94 24.50
CA VAL A 64 10.39 -10.65 24.94
C VAL A 64 10.57 -10.66 26.43
N LEU A 65 11.68 -10.10 26.91
CA LEU A 65 11.94 -9.86 28.33
C LEU A 65 11.35 -8.49 28.70
N GLU A 66 10.42 -8.48 29.65
CA GLU A 66 9.83 -7.26 30.18
C GLU A 66 10.69 -6.64 31.28
N ASP A 67 10.43 -5.38 31.62
CA ASP A 67 11.21 -4.62 32.62
C ASP A 67 11.13 -5.22 34.02
N ASP A 68 10.04 -5.90 34.35
CA ASP A 68 9.84 -6.63 35.62
C ASP A 68 10.55 -8.01 35.66
N GLY A 69 11.27 -8.36 34.59
CA GLY A 69 11.94 -9.66 34.41
C GLY A 69 11.02 -10.79 33.96
N SER A 70 9.74 -10.54 33.77
CA SER A 70 8.81 -11.52 33.20
C SER A 70 9.09 -11.73 31.71
N LYS A 71 8.62 -12.89 31.18
CA LYS A 71 8.76 -13.23 29.78
C LYS A 71 7.38 -13.20 29.11
N ASN A 72 7.25 -12.45 28.04
CA ASN A 72 6.03 -12.37 27.27
C ASN A 72 6.23 -12.90 25.86
N LEU A 73 5.29 -13.73 25.38
CA LEU A 73 5.28 -14.22 24.00
C LEU A 73 4.38 -13.31 23.18
N ILE A 74 4.96 -12.73 22.16
CA ILE A 74 4.24 -11.85 21.22
C ILE A 74 4.39 -12.36 19.80
N LEU A 75 3.39 -12.07 18.97
CA LEU A 75 3.45 -12.28 17.54
C LEU A 75 3.93 -10.99 16.88
N ILE A 76 4.96 -11.11 16.05
CA ILE A 76 5.49 -10.00 15.28
C ILE A 76 5.24 -10.31 13.81
N GLU A 77 4.47 -9.46 13.16
CA GLU A 77 4.24 -9.51 11.74
C GLU A 77 5.09 -8.43 11.07
N LEU A 78 6.10 -8.85 10.32
CA LEU A 78 7.03 -7.97 9.63
C LEU A 78 6.68 -7.91 8.15
N GLN A 79 6.31 -6.73 7.68
CA GLN A 79 5.88 -6.49 6.30
C GLN A 79 6.74 -5.41 5.66
N LYS A 80 7.11 -5.64 4.41
CA LYS A 80 7.87 -4.70 3.59
C LYS A 80 7.10 -4.41 2.32
N THR A 81 6.96 -3.15 1.94
CA THR A 81 6.34 -2.75 0.69
C THR A 81 6.95 -1.49 0.11
N TRP A 82 6.91 -1.39 -1.23
CA TRP A 82 7.26 -0.20 -2.00
C TRP A 82 6.06 0.63 -2.40
N LEU A 83 4.85 0.02 -2.45
CA LEU A 83 3.66 0.60 -3.04
C LEU A 83 2.77 1.20 -1.95
N GLU A 84 2.34 2.43 -2.14
CA GLU A 84 1.40 3.13 -1.24
C GLU A 84 0.01 2.50 -1.23
N THR A 85 -0.34 1.75 -2.28
CA THR A 85 -1.68 1.19 -2.50
C THR A 85 -1.95 -0.11 -1.74
N GLU A 86 -0.97 -0.66 -1.03
CA GLU A 86 -1.06 -2.01 -0.45
C GLU A 86 -1.68 -2.08 0.95
N THR A 87 -2.19 -0.97 1.49
CA THR A 87 -2.78 -0.91 2.84
C THR A 87 -3.88 -1.95 3.07
N LEU A 88 -4.70 -2.26 2.05
CA LEU A 88 -5.73 -3.28 2.18
C LEU A 88 -5.15 -4.69 2.34
N ARG A 89 -4.04 -4.98 1.71
CA ARG A 89 -3.34 -6.27 1.84
C ARG A 89 -2.78 -6.44 3.24
N PHE A 90 -2.21 -5.39 3.84
CA PHE A 90 -1.76 -5.43 5.24
C PHE A 90 -2.89 -5.83 6.19
N ARG A 91 -4.08 -5.25 6.00
CA ARG A 91 -5.26 -5.60 6.81
C ARG A 91 -5.72 -7.04 6.58
N GLN A 92 -5.66 -7.55 5.37
CA GLN A 92 -6.00 -8.95 5.07
C GLN A 92 -5.06 -9.92 5.78
N TYR A 93 -3.76 -9.63 5.80
CA TYR A 93 -2.78 -10.46 6.48
C TYR A 93 -2.96 -10.45 7.99
N LEU A 94 -3.16 -9.29 8.59
CA LEU A 94 -3.49 -9.19 10.02
C LEU A 94 -4.75 -9.98 10.36
N ALA A 95 -5.80 -9.90 9.53
CA ALA A 95 -7.03 -10.66 9.74
C ALA A 95 -6.79 -12.18 9.73
N VAL A 96 -5.88 -12.66 8.86
CA VAL A 96 -5.48 -14.07 8.85
C VAL A 96 -4.78 -14.45 10.15
N GLN A 97 -3.88 -13.60 10.67
CA GLN A 97 -3.19 -13.84 11.93
C GLN A 97 -4.14 -13.85 13.13
N TYR A 98 -5.10 -12.94 13.17
CA TYR A 98 -6.14 -12.92 14.20
C TYR A 98 -6.99 -14.19 14.21
N ASN A 99 -7.24 -14.79 13.03
CA ASN A 99 -8.02 -16.01 12.90
C ASN A 99 -7.19 -17.30 13.08
N ASN A 100 -5.87 -17.21 13.14
CA ASN A 100 -5.02 -18.38 13.23
C ASN A 100 -5.07 -18.98 14.64
N LYS A 101 -5.51 -20.25 14.72
CA LYS A 101 -5.61 -21.00 15.98
C LYS A 101 -4.26 -21.23 16.66
N GLU A 102 -3.16 -21.20 15.95
CA GLU A 102 -1.81 -21.33 16.49
C GLU A 102 -1.38 -20.07 17.26
N ASN A 103 -2.00 -18.92 16.97
CA ASN A 103 -1.75 -17.66 17.64
C ASN A 103 -2.59 -17.48 18.91
N MET A 104 -3.08 -18.59 19.48
CA MET A 104 -3.85 -18.56 20.72
C MET A 104 -3.01 -19.09 21.88
N ARG A 105 -2.96 -18.30 22.96
CA ARG A 105 -2.38 -18.71 24.24
C ARG A 105 -3.44 -19.49 25.03
N LYS A 106 -3.06 -20.63 25.57
CA LYS A 106 -3.88 -21.34 26.57
C LYS A 106 -3.46 -20.82 27.94
N ASP A 107 -4.34 -20.11 28.58
CA ASP A 107 -4.20 -19.70 29.98
C ASP A 107 -5.22 -20.44 30.84
N THR A 108 -5.02 -20.42 32.17
CA THR A 108 -5.91 -21.02 33.17
C THR A 108 -7.37 -20.52 33.08
N ASN A 109 -7.58 -19.35 32.54
CA ASN A 109 -8.87 -18.66 32.39
C ASN A 109 -9.48 -18.73 30.98
N GLY A 110 -8.86 -19.39 30.02
CA GLY A 110 -9.41 -19.50 28.68
C GLY A 110 -8.35 -19.54 27.55
N LYS A 111 -8.81 -19.35 26.32
CA LYS A 111 -7.97 -19.20 25.13
C LYS A 111 -8.00 -17.75 24.70
N PHE A 112 -6.90 -17.08 24.80
CA PHE A 112 -6.73 -15.69 24.33
C PHE A 112 -5.76 -15.64 23.17
N ALA A 113 -5.97 -14.68 22.26
CA ALA A 113 -5.00 -14.42 21.21
C ALA A 113 -3.68 -13.89 21.80
N LEU A 114 -2.56 -14.20 21.15
CA LEU A 114 -1.29 -13.60 21.49
C LEU A 114 -1.31 -12.09 21.18
N PRO A 115 -0.72 -11.24 22.04
CA PRO A 115 -0.48 -9.85 21.68
C PRO A 115 0.29 -9.78 20.37
N THR A 116 -0.14 -8.89 19.49
CA THR A 116 0.43 -8.75 18.15
C THR A 116 1.07 -7.38 17.98
N VAL A 117 2.25 -7.35 17.40
CA VAL A 117 2.90 -6.12 16.96
C VAL A 117 3.14 -6.19 15.46
N ALA A 118 2.59 -5.24 14.71
CA ALA A 118 2.79 -5.15 13.28
C ALA A 118 3.97 -4.21 12.98
N VAL A 119 4.96 -4.68 12.22
CA VAL A 119 6.13 -3.90 11.81
C VAL A 119 6.07 -3.68 10.30
N TYR A 120 6.08 -2.42 9.90
CA TYR A 120 6.01 -2.01 8.48
C TYR A 120 7.32 -1.35 8.07
N LEU A 121 8.03 -1.93 7.10
CA LEU A 121 9.17 -1.32 6.43
C LEU A 121 8.70 -0.73 5.10
N LEU A 122 8.49 0.58 5.06
CA LEU A 122 7.88 1.26 3.92
C LEU A 122 8.94 1.91 3.03
N GLY A 123 8.92 1.59 1.74
CA GLY A 123 9.75 2.22 0.71
C GLY A 123 9.31 3.66 0.37
N HIS A 124 8.24 4.15 0.98
CA HIS A 124 7.66 5.48 0.78
C HIS A 124 7.42 6.21 2.11
N ARG A 125 7.08 7.49 2.03
CA ARG A 125 6.73 8.29 3.20
C ARG A 125 5.24 8.20 3.49
N VAL A 126 4.86 8.32 4.76
CA VAL A 126 3.47 8.30 5.21
C VAL A 126 3.07 9.70 5.70
N GLY A 127 2.08 10.29 5.06
CA GLY A 127 1.56 11.61 5.43
C GLY A 127 2.66 12.65 5.60
N ASP A 128 2.51 13.52 6.60
CA ASP A 128 3.43 14.61 6.89
C ASP A 128 4.47 14.27 7.98
N PHE A 129 4.60 12.98 8.33
CA PHE A 129 5.55 12.55 9.34
C PHE A 129 6.99 12.76 8.88
N THR A 130 7.83 13.30 9.78
CA THR A 130 9.26 13.56 9.55
C THR A 130 10.17 12.57 10.25
N GLU A 131 9.60 11.75 11.11
CA GLU A 131 10.29 10.74 11.90
C GLU A 131 10.52 9.48 11.06
N PRO A 132 11.77 8.92 11.06
CA PRO A 132 12.05 7.70 10.30
C PRO A 132 11.36 6.46 10.88
N VAL A 133 11.07 6.48 12.18
CA VAL A 133 10.35 5.39 12.87
C VAL A 133 9.23 5.96 13.72
N ILE A 134 8.03 5.44 13.52
CA ILE A 134 6.81 5.86 14.20
C ILE A 134 6.27 4.66 14.97
N TYR A 135 5.89 4.88 16.22
CA TYR A 135 5.20 3.91 17.06
C TYR A 135 3.75 4.32 17.21
N ALA A 136 2.85 3.57 16.60
CA ALA A 136 1.42 3.72 16.78
C ALA A 136 0.97 2.75 17.89
N LYS A 137 0.67 3.30 19.07
CA LYS A 137 0.27 2.55 20.27
C LYS A 137 -1.17 2.86 20.63
N HIS A 138 -1.88 1.86 21.10
CA HIS A 138 -3.22 2.04 21.62
C HIS A 138 -3.19 2.50 23.09
N LYS A 139 -4.25 3.17 23.50
CA LYS A 139 -4.50 3.61 24.89
C LYS A 139 -5.94 3.26 25.27
N ILE A 140 -6.16 3.00 26.54
CA ILE A 140 -7.45 2.67 27.08
C ILE A 140 -8.00 3.90 27.80
N TYR A 141 -9.27 4.22 27.57
CA TYR A 141 -9.96 5.35 28.18
C TYR A 141 -11.25 4.88 28.86
N ASP A 142 -11.64 5.55 29.94
CA ASP A 142 -12.97 5.42 30.50
C ASP A 142 -14.00 6.16 29.64
N TYR A 143 -15.27 6.08 30.01
CA TYR A 143 -16.38 6.74 29.28
C TYR A 143 -16.36 8.28 29.41
N GLU A 144 -15.57 8.84 30.32
CA GLU A 144 -15.37 10.27 30.50
C GLU A 144 -14.17 10.80 29.70
N GLY A 145 -13.40 9.89 29.08
CA GLY A 145 -12.22 10.22 28.28
C GLY A 145 -10.91 10.31 29.08
N ASN A 146 -10.89 9.83 30.31
CA ASN A 146 -9.68 9.76 31.11
C ASN A 146 -8.90 8.48 30.79
N GLU A 147 -7.58 8.59 30.65
CA GLU A 147 -6.70 7.42 30.38
C GLU A 147 -6.72 6.46 31.59
N VAL A 148 -7.03 5.19 31.31
CA VAL A 148 -7.07 4.13 32.31
C VAL A 148 -5.78 3.33 32.23
N HIS A 149 -5.06 3.24 33.34
CA HIS A 149 -3.85 2.46 33.46
C HIS A 149 -4.15 1.14 34.15
N GLN A 150 -3.70 0.05 33.56
CA GLN A 150 -3.75 -1.29 34.17
C GLN A 150 -2.37 -1.63 34.75
N GLU A 151 -2.35 -2.17 35.97
CA GLU A 151 -1.10 -2.71 36.56
C GLU A 151 -0.63 -3.95 35.79
N LYS A 152 -1.56 -4.76 35.28
CA LYS A 152 -1.30 -5.92 34.43
C LYS A 152 -2.23 -5.88 33.22
N PRO A 153 -1.66 -6.02 32.00
CA PRO A 153 -2.45 -6.07 30.78
C PRO A 153 -3.48 -7.21 30.85
N ASP A 154 -4.74 -6.90 30.54
CA ASP A 154 -5.79 -7.91 30.45
C ASP A 154 -5.71 -8.62 29.09
N PRO A 155 -5.65 -9.97 29.04
CA PRO A 155 -5.49 -10.72 27.80
C PRO A 155 -6.61 -10.50 26.78
N PHE A 156 -7.84 -10.23 27.24
CA PHE A 156 -8.96 -9.92 26.33
C PHE A 156 -8.73 -8.56 25.67
N VAL A 157 -8.39 -7.53 26.45
CA VAL A 157 -8.14 -6.17 25.93
C VAL A 157 -6.97 -6.17 24.98
N GLU A 158 -5.85 -6.84 25.34
CA GLU A 158 -4.67 -6.98 24.48
C GLU A 158 -4.96 -7.73 23.17
N SER A 159 -5.96 -8.61 23.15
CA SER A 159 -6.34 -9.36 21.94
C SER A 159 -7.17 -8.55 20.95
N LEU A 160 -7.73 -7.41 21.36
CA LEU A 160 -8.63 -6.61 20.51
C LEU A 160 -7.89 -5.70 19.52
N GLN A 161 -6.65 -5.37 19.83
CA GLN A 161 -5.85 -4.39 19.08
C GLN A 161 -4.42 -4.88 18.91
N HIS A 162 -3.66 -4.18 18.10
CA HIS A 162 -2.23 -4.39 17.94
C HIS A 162 -1.51 -3.05 17.88
N ASP A 163 -0.30 -3.02 18.41
CA ASP A 163 0.63 -1.92 18.22
C ASP A 163 1.28 -2.02 16.84
N SER A 164 1.65 -0.88 16.28
CA SER A 164 2.34 -0.85 14.99
C SER A 164 3.63 -0.05 15.08
N ILE A 165 4.67 -0.55 14.41
CA ILE A 165 5.95 0.13 14.21
C ILE A 165 6.10 0.39 12.72
N ILE A 166 6.20 1.65 12.34
CA ILE A 166 6.30 2.07 10.95
C ILE A 166 7.68 2.65 10.71
N VAL A 167 8.46 2.03 9.83
CA VAL A 167 9.78 2.50 9.41
C VAL A 167 9.66 3.10 8.03
N GLN A 168 9.94 4.40 7.91
CA GLN A 168 9.97 5.13 6.64
C GLN A 168 11.40 5.13 6.08
N ILE A 169 11.70 4.18 5.20
CA ILE A 169 13.04 3.98 4.64
C ILE A 169 13.63 5.26 4.00
N PRO A 170 12.85 6.08 3.24
CA PRO A 170 13.38 7.31 2.66
C PRO A 170 13.90 8.34 3.69
N LEU A 171 13.48 8.22 4.96
CA LEU A 171 13.90 9.10 6.04
C LEU A 171 15.08 8.56 6.86
N LEU A 172 15.61 7.38 6.53
CA LEU A 172 16.79 6.79 7.18
C LEU A 172 18.10 7.41 6.71
N ARG A 173 18.10 8.19 5.65
CA ARG A 173 19.26 8.72 4.96
C ARG A 173 20.31 9.31 5.93
N GLY A 174 21.47 8.64 6.00
CA GLY A 174 22.63 9.07 6.78
C GLY A 174 22.42 9.05 8.31
N ARG A 175 21.34 8.44 8.82
CA ARG A 175 21.02 8.40 10.24
C ARG A 175 21.71 7.22 10.92
N VAL A 176 22.49 7.54 11.96
CA VAL A 176 23.22 6.55 12.80
C VAL A 176 23.36 7.06 14.25
N LYS A 177 22.42 7.87 14.73
CA LYS A 177 22.53 8.56 16.03
C LYS A 177 22.37 7.63 17.23
N ASN A 178 21.60 6.57 17.07
CA ASN A 178 21.31 5.59 18.11
C ASN A 178 21.39 4.16 17.54
N ARG A 179 21.29 3.16 18.42
CA ARG A 179 21.38 1.75 18.03
C ARG A 179 20.33 1.35 16.99
N LEU A 180 19.09 1.84 17.13
CA LEU A 180 18.03 1.53 16.16
C LEU A 180 18.34 2.11 14.77
N GLU A 181 18.70 3.39 14.69
CA GLU A 181 19.09 4.01 13.43
C GLU A 181 20.32 3.33 12.80
N LYS A 182 21.30 2.92 13.65
CA LYS A 182 22.48 2.20 13.20
C LYS A 182 22.12 0.85 12.58
N ILE A 183 21.22 0.07 13.20
CA ILE A 183 20.74 -1.20 12.64
C ILE A 183 19.91 -0.97 11.36
N LEU A 184 19.03 0.03 11.37
CA LEU A 184 18.19 0.35 10.21
C LEU A 184 18.97 0.97 9.04
N SER A 185 20.21 1.44 9.25
CA SER A 185 21.05 2.05 8.21
C SER A 185 21.37 1.10 7.05
N VAL A 186 21.29 -0.22 7.25
CA VAL A 186 21.42 -1.20 6.15
C VAL A 186 20.28 -1.13 5.13
N PHE A 187 19.19 -0.43 5.46
CA PHE A 187 18.06 -0.17 4.54
C PHE A 187 18.15 1.21 3.87
N ASP A 188 19.18 2.01 4.18
CA ASP A 188 19.34 3.36 3.61
C ASP A 188 19.66 3.31 2.12
N GLN A 189 18.67 3.64 1.31
CA GLN A 189 18.77 3.60 -0.16
C GLN A 189 19.62 4.73 -0.75
N SER A 190 20.05 5.70 0.05
CA SER A 190 21.05 6.68 -0.41
C SER A 190 22.45 6.07 -0.58
N GLN A 191 22.64 4.84 -0.10
CA GLN A 191 23.86 4.05 -0.21
C GLN A 191 23.85 3.08 -1.40
N ILE A 192 22.86 3.15 -2.29
CA ILE A 192 22.79 2.31 -3.50
C ILE A 192 24.04 2.52 -4.32
N TYR A 193 24.68 1.40 -4.73
CA TYR A 193 25.81 1.43 -5.64
C TYR A 193 25.34 1.89 -7.03
N PRO A 194 25.95 2.95 -7.61
CA PRO A 194 25.43 3.58 -8.83
C PRO A 194 25.32 2.64 -10.04
N ASP A 195 26.22 1.65 -10.14
CA ASP A 195 26.27 0.73 -11.27
C ASP A 195 25.37 -0.51 -11.09
N ASP A 196 24.89 -0.78 -9.86
CA ASP A 196 24.01 -1.91 -9.56
C ASP A 196 23.12 -1.62 -8.34
N GLN A 197 21.85 -1.30 -8.58
CA GLN A 197 20.87 -0.99 -7.53
C GLN A 197 20.59 -2.13 -6.55
N ARG A 198 21.01 -3.37 -6.90
CA ARG A 198 20.91 -4.54 -6.02
C ARG A 198 21.95 -4.55 -4.93
N MET A 199 22.90 -3.63 -4.99
CA MET A 199 24.03 -3.52 -4.06
C MET A 199 23.98 -2.20 -3.33
N LEU A 200 24.42 -2.22 -2.07
CA LEU A 200 24.71 -1.03 -1.28
C LEU A 200 26.21 -0.90 -1.09
N GLU A 201 26.72 0.32 -1.14
CA GLU A 201 28.10 0.66 -0.81
C GLU A 201 28.14 1.28 0.59
N LEU A 202 28.67 0.55 1.56
CA LEU A 202 28.69 0.94 2.96
C LEU A 202 30.12 1.20 3.45
N ASP A 203 30.25 2.18 4.35
CA ASP A 203 31.51 2.43 5.05
C ASP A 203 31.60 1.53 6.28
N GLU A 204 32.35 0.44 6.17
CA GLU A 204 32.57 -0.56 7.23
C GLU A 204 33.10 0.07 8.53
N ASN A 205 33.89 1.14 8.44
CA ASN A 205 34.47 1.78 9.61
C ASN A 205 33.41 2.36 10.55
N LYS A 206 32.25 2.73 10.05
CA LYS A 206 31.13 3.22 10.86
C LYS A 206 30.54 2.15 11.79
N TYR A 207 30.84 0.90 11.54
CA TYR A 207 30.27 -0.26 12.24
C TYR A 207 31.31 -1.12 12.96
N ALA A 208 32.59 -0.76 12.89
CA ALA A 208 33.71 -1.58 13.41
C ALA A 208 33.64 -1.81 14.93
N ASP A 209 32.99 -0.93 15.67
CA ASP A 209 32.76 -1.01 17.09
C ASP A 209 31.52 -1.81 17.53
N ASP A 210 30.75 -2.32 16.56
CA ASP A 210 29.46 -3.01 16.78
C ASP A 210 29.49 -4.42 16.18
N ALA A 211 29.67 -5.42 17.05
CA ALA A 211 29.76 -6.83 16.62
C ALA A 211 28.48 -7.36 15.97
N ASP A 212 27.30 -6.81 16.30
CA ASP A 212 26.04 -7.21 15.66
C ASP A 212 25.94 -6.61 14.26
N MET A 213 26.35 -5.34 14.11
CA MET A 213 26.39 -4.72 12.79
C MET A 213 27.40 -5.39 11.87
N SER A 214 28.61 -5.68 12.36
CA SER A 214 29.60 -6.43 11.59
C SER A 214 29.07 -7.79 11.14
N TYR A 215 28.31 -8.47 11.98
CA TYR A 215 27.68 -9.74 11.66
C TYR A 215 26.58 -9.60 10.60
N ILE A 216 25.72 -8.57 10.70
CA ILE A 216 24.71 -8.25 9.69
C ILE A 216 25.36 -7.96 8.34
N LEU A 217 26.40 -7.13 8.32
CA LEU A 217 27.12 -6.78 7.09
C LEU A 217 27.75 -8.00 6.43
N HIS A 218 28.37 -8.88 7.21
CA HIS A 218 28.93 -10.13 6.69
C HIS A 218 27.85 -11.05 6.10
N ARG A 219 26.68 -11.12 6.73
CA ARG A 219 25.54 -11.88 6.21
C ARG A 219 25.05 -11.31 4.88
N LEU A 220 24.96 -9.98 4.76
CA LEU A 220 24.57 -9.31 3.51
C LEU A 220 25.64 -9.43 2.41
N GLN A 221 26.93 -9.46 2.75
CA GLN A 221 28.00 -9.79 1.80
C GLN A 221 27.87 -11.24 1.29
N SER A 222 27.55 -12.17 2.18
CA SER A 222 27.31 -13.57 1.81
C SER A 222 26.10 -13.70 0.88
N ALA A 223 25.05 -12.90 1.09
CA ALA A 223 23.91 -12.82 0.18
C ALA A 223 24.32 -12.29 -1.22
N ALA A 224 25.14 -11.26 -1.27
CA ALA A 224 25.67 -10.71 -2.51
C ALA A 224 26.50 -11.70 -3.33
N ALA A 225 27.24 -12.58 -2.65
CA ALA A 225 28.03 -13.64 -3.27
C ALA A 225 27.23 -14.85 -3.72
N ASN A 226 25.99 -15.01 -3.23
CA ASN A 226 25.14 -16.18 -3.50
C ASN A 226 24.44 -16.07 -4.87
N PRO A 227 24.72 -17.00 -5.84
CA PRO A 227 24.11 -16.95 -7.15
C PRO A 227 22.59 -17.09 -7.15
N ASP A 228 22.02 -17.90 -6.26
CA ASP A 228 20.57 -18.13 -6.18
C ASP A 228 19.85 -16.87 -5.70
N ILE A 229 20.42 -16.16 -4.71
CA ILE A 229 19.89 -14.90 -4.23
C ILE A 229 19.95 -13.85 -5.35
N ARG A 230 21.08 -13.75 -6.07
CA ARG A 230 21.21 -12.83 -7.21
C ARG A 230 20.20 -13.11 -8.32
N ASN A 231 19.97 -14.37 -8.65
CA ASN A 231 18.95 -14.76 -9.64
C ASN A 231 17.53 -14.34 -9.20
N ARG A 232 17.22 -14.47 -7.90
CA ARG A 232 15.93 -14.01 -7.36
C ARG A 232 15.81 -12.49 -7.39
N MET A 233 16.87 -11.74 -7.06
CA MET A 233 16.87 -10.29 -7.18
C MET A 233 16.63 -9.82 -8.62
N ASN A 234 17.23 -10.50 -9.61
CA ASN A 234 16.97 -10.23 -11.01
C ASN A 234 15.50 -10.45 -11.38
N ALA A 235 14.89 -11.53 -10.89
CA ALA A 235 13.47 -11.81 -11.13
C ALA A 235 12.55 -10.77 -10.46
N GLU A 236 12.93 -10.27 -9.30
CA GLU A 236 12.23 -9.16 -8.64
C GLU A 236 12.31 -7.87 -9.47
N ASP A 237 13.49 -7.51 -10.01
CA ASP A 237 13.67 -6.34 -10.89
C ASP A 237 12.79 -6.44 -12.15
N GLU A 238 12.76 -7.61 -12.80
CA GLU A 238 11.91 -7.85 -13.97
C GLU A 238 10.43 -7.69 -13.64
N PHE A 239 10.02 -8.19 -12.48
CA PHE A 239 8.64 -8.05 -12.01
C PHE A 239 8.26 -6.60 -11.74
N PHE A 240 9.09 -5.83 -11.01
CA PHE A 240 8.83 -4.42 -10.73
C PHE A 240 8.79 -3.60 -12.00
N LYS A 241 9.70 -3.84 -12.94
CA LYS A 241 9.67 -3.20 -14.26
C LYS A 241 8.36 -3.48 -15.01
N ALA A 242 7.90 -4.73 -15.00
CA ALA A 242 6.62 -5.07 -15.64
C ALA A 242 5.42 -4.41 -14.94
N LEU A 243 5.51 -4.16 -13.63
CA LEU A 243 4.49 -3.44 -12.86
C LEU A 243 4.47 -1.96 -13.22
N GLU A 244 5.63 -1.29 -13.27
CA GLU A 244 5.77 0.11 -13.70
C GLU A 244 5.26 0.33 -15.11
N ASP A 245 5.54 -0.59 -16.03
CA ASP A 245 5.04 -0.54 -17.40
C ASP A 245 3.50 -0.61 -17.44
N LYS A 246 2.90 -1.45 -16.59
CA LYS A 246 1.44 -1.54 -16.46
C LYS A 246 0.82 -0.28 -15.84
N ASP A 247 1.41 0.25 -14.79
CA ASP A 247 0.93 1.47 -14.13
C ASP A 247 1.02 2.67 -15.07
N THR A 248 2.10 2.77 -15.83
CA THR A 248 2.27 3.76 -16.90
C THR A 248 1.17 3.62 -17.97
N ALA A 249 0.85 2.39 -18.38
CA ALA A 249 -0.21 2.14 -19.37
C ALA A 249 -1.60 2.46 -18.81
N ILE A 250 -1.86 2.18 -17.53
CA ILE A 250 -3.10 2.55 -16.84
C ILE A 250 -3.23 4.07 -16.78
N MET A 251 -2.21 4.78 -16.34
CA MET A 251 -2.21 6.25 -16.28
C MET A 251 -2.46 6.89 -17.65
N GLN A 252 -1.88 6.35 -18.72
CA GLN A 252 -2.14 6.81 -20.09
C GLN A 252 -3.59 6.57 -20.52
N ARG A 253 -4.17 5.42 -20.15
CA ARG A 253 -5.58 5.11 -20.40
C ARG A 253 -6.51 6.05 -19.65
N ASP A 254 -6.25 6.29 -18.37
CA ASP A 254 -7.05 7.20 -17.55
C ASP A 254 -7.03 8.63 -18.09
N ASN A 255 -5.87 9.12 -18.48
CA ASN A 255 -5.75 10.41 -19.17
C ASN A 255 -6.53 10.46 -20.50
N THR A 256 -6.58 9.33 -21.23
CA THR A 256 -7.36 9.23 -22.46
C THR A 256 -8.86 9.22 -22.18
N ILE A 257 -9.29 8.52 -21.12
CA ILE A 257 -10.70 8.49 -20.67
C ILE A 257 -11.15 9.92 -20.29
N ILE A 258 -10.38 10.62 -19.46
CA ILE A 258 -10.69 12.00 -19.04
C ILE A 258 -10.85 12.92 -20.27
N LYS A 259 -9.98 12.81 -21.27
CA LYS A 259 -10.08 13.59 -22.51
C LYS A 259 -11.34 13.24 -23.29
N LYS A 260 -11.69 11.95 -23.40
CA LYS A 260 -12.89 11.50 -24.10
C LYS A 260 -14.16 11.95 -23.38
N ASP A 261 -14.20 11.87 -22.05
CA ASP A 261 -15.34 12.30 -21.26
C ASP A 261 -15.61 13.80 -21.46
N LYS A 262 -14.55 14.61 -21.50
CA LYS A 262 -14.69 16.04 -21.82
C LYS A 262 -15.29 16.28 -23.22
N ILE A 263 -14.83 15.55 -24.23
CA ILE A 263 -15.36 15.65 -25.60
C ILE A 263 -16.83 15.21 -25.64
N ILE A 264 -17.19 14.13 -24.92
CA ILE A 264 -18.57 13.65 -24.82
C ILE A 264 -19.48 14.71 -24.19
N GLU A 265 -19.05 15.36 -23.13
CA GLU A 265 -19.82 16.42 -22.48
C GLU A 265 -20.00 17.65 -23.40
N GLU A 266 -18.97 18.03 -24.14
CA GLU A 266 -19.03 19.10 -25.14
C GLU A 266 -20.03 18.74 -26.27
N GLN A 267 -19.98 17.49 -26.74
CA GLN A 267 -20.90 16.99 -27.77
C GLN A 267 -22.37 16.93 -27.28
N LYS A 268 -22.58 16.47 -26.05
CA LYS A 268 -23.91 16.46 -25.42
C LYS A 268 -24.48 17.89 -25.29
N ALA A 269 -23.65 18.84 -24.86
CA ALA A 269 -24.08 20.23 -24.77
C ALA A 269 -24.44 20.82 -26.13
N ALA A 270 -23.63 20.55 -27.16
CA ALA A 270 -23.91 20.98 -28.53
C ALA A 270 -25.18 20.34 -29.11
N LEU A 271 -25.42 19.06 -28.84
CA LEU A 271 -26.62 18.35 -29.23
C LEU A 271 -27.87 18.95 -28.60
N LYS A 272 -27.80 19.21 -27.28
CA LYS A 272 -28.92 19.87 -26.55
C LYS A 272 -29.31 21.23 -27.14
N VAL A 273 -28.31 22.03 -27.56
CA VAL A 273 -28.55 23.33 -28.22
C VAL A 273 -29.22 23.13 -29.58
N LYS A 274 -28.76 22.14 -30.37
CA LYS A 274 -29.35 21.82 -31.67
C LYS A 274 -30.79 21.32 -31.54
N ASP A 275 -31.05 20.45 -30.56
CA ASP A 275 -32.40 19.93 -30.30
C ASP A 275 -33.35 21.07 -29.90
N ALA A 276 -32.92 21.98 -29.03
CA ALA A 276 -33.70 23.15 -28.64
C ALA A 276 -34.01 24.06 -29.85
N ALA A 277 -33.04 24.32 -30.72
CA ALA A 277 -33.23 25.12 -31.93
C ALA A 277 -34.18 24.41 -32.93
N LEU A 278 -34.09 23.08 -33.04
CA LEU A 278 -34.98 22.29 -33.89
C LEU A 278 -36.43 22.35 -33.39
N GLU A 279 -36.67 22.25 -32.11
CA GLU A 279 -38.01 22.35 -31.51
C GLU A 279 -38.59 23.76 -31.68
N GLU A 280 -37.76 24.81 -31.55
CA GLU A 280 -38.18 26.18 -31.83
C GLU A 280 -38.59 26.38 -33.30
N GLN A 281 -37.78 25.82 -34.23
CA GLN A 281 -38.14 25.84 -35.67
C GLN A 281 -39.43 25.10 -35.96
N LYS A 282 -39.64 23.91 -35.36
CA LYS A 282 -40.91 23.17 -35.52
C LYS A 282 -42.11 23.94 -34.96
N ALA A 283 -41.95 24.56 -33.79
CA ALA A 283 -42.98 25.37 -33.17
C ALA A 283 -43.35 26.59 -34.06
N SER A 284 -42.34 27.26 -34.59
CA SER A 284 -42.49 28.40 -35.50
C SER A 284 -43.19 27.99 -36.80
N LEU A 285 -42.76 26.88 -37.40
CA LEU A 285 -43.40 26.32 -38.59
C LEU A 285 -44.87 25.97 -38.32
N ARG A 286 -45.17 25.30 -37.22
CA ARG A 286 -46.52 24.94 -36.80
C ARG A 286 -47.41 26.18 -36.63
N ALA A 287 -46.88 27.22 -36.01
CA ALA A 287 -47.57 28.49 -35.83
C ALA A 287 -47.88 29.18 -37.19
N ALA A 288 -46.91 29.19 -38.11
CA ALA A 288 -47.06 29.74 -39.45
C ALA A 288 -48.14 28.98 -40.27
N VAL A 289 -48.08 27.63 -40.25
CA VAL A 289 -49.08 26.77 -40.93
C VAL A 289 -50.49 27.01 -40.40
N LEU A 290 -50.63 27.07 -39.07
CA LEU A 290 -51.97 27.35 -38.44
C LEU A 290 -52.47 28.75 -38.75
N ALA A 291 -51.62 29.77 -38.81
CA ALA A 291 -52.02 31.14 -39.17
C ALA A 291 -52.49 31.24 -40.62
N LEU A 292 -51.78 30.60 -41.58
CA LEU A 292 -52.14 30.57 -42.97
C LEU A 292 -53.46 29.76 -43.22
N SER A 293 -53.64 28.66 -42.50
CA SER A 293 -54.89 27.90 -42.54
C SER A 293 -56.06 28.73 -42.00
N LYS A 294 -55.91 29.47 -40.93
CA LYS A 294 -56.98 30.40 -40.42
C LYS A 294 -57.27 31.55 -41.34
N SER A 295 -56.37 31.96 -42.22
CA SER A 295 -56.64 32.96 -43.27
C SER A 295 -57.36 32.41 -44.51
N GLY A 296 -57.72 31.11 -44.48
CA GLY A 296 -58.50 30.50 -45.55
C GLY A 296 -57.67 29.84 -46.66
N MET A 297 -56.33 29.68 -46.48
CA MET A 297 -55.51 28.98 -47.47
C MET A 297 -55.65 27.47 -47.33
N THR A 298 -55.74 26.78 -48.49
CA THR A 298 -55.75 25.31 -48.52
C THR A 298 -54.36 24.71 -48.20
N ALA A 299 -54.31 23.44 -47.80
CA ALA A 299 -53.06 22.75 -47.51
C ALA A 299 -52.07 22.81 -48.70
N GLU A 300 -52.56 22.67 -49.92
CA GLU A 300 -51.78 22.78 -51.16
C GLU A 300 -51.14 24.19 -51.32
N MET A 301 -51.93 25.23 -51.07
CA MET A 301 -51.46 26.64 -51.14
C MET A 301 -50.39 26.92 -50.05
N ILE A 302 -50.61 26.41 -48.85
CA ILE A 302 -49.65 26.54 -47.73
C ILE A 302 -48.34 25.82 -48.05
N ALA A 303 -48.44 24.57 -48.56
CA ALA A 303 -47.29 23.77 -48.97
C ALA A 303 -46.41 24.51 -50.00
N LYS A 304 -47.05 25.13 -50.99
CA LYS A 304 -46.39 25.90 -52.05
C LYS A 304 -45.75 27.19 -51.51
N THR A 305 -46.43 27.88 -50.59
CA THR A 305 -45.97 29.14 -50.01
C THR A 305 -44.74 28.93 -49.06
N LEU A 306 -44.78 27.88 -48.32
CA LEU A 306 -43.66 27.56 -47.36
C LEU A 306 -42.60 26.67 -47.97
N ASN A 307 -42.80 26.21 -49.23
CA ASN A 307 -41.91 25.27 -49.92
C ASN A 307 -41.68 23.97 -49.13
N ILE A 308 -42.75 23.39 -48.61
CA ILE A 308 -42.78 22.18 -47.79
C ILE A 308 -43.78 21.19 -48.42
N GLY A 309 -43.45 19.88 -48.27
CA GLY A 309 -44.34 18.85 -48.78
C GLY A 309 -45.75 18.91 -48.16
N GLU A 310 -46.78 18.70 -48.98
CA GLU A 310 -48.20 18.78 -48.57
C GLU A 310 -48.52 17.78 -47.45
N GLU A 311 -47.97 16.57 -47.49
CA GLU A 311 -48.15 15.55 -46.45
C GLU A 311 -47.79 16.09 -45.06
N LYS A 312 -46.67 16.87 -44.95
CA LYS A 312 -46.20 17.46 -43.69
C LYS A 312 -47.11 18.61 -43.22
N ILE A 313 -47.75 19.35 -44.17
CA ILE A 313 -48.76 20.36 -43.83
C ILE A 313 -50.00 19.70 -43.27
N GLN A 314 -50.48 18.59 -43.91
CA GLN A 314 -51.58 17.82 -43.41
C GLN A 314 -51.38 17.21 -42.04
N GLU A 315 -50.18 16.71 -41.78
CA GLU A 315 -49.78 16.21 -40.46
C GLU A 315 -49.79 17.31 -39.36
N ILE A 316 -49.46 18.54 -39.71
CA ILE A 316 -49.48 19.67 -38.76
C ILE A 316 -50.92 20.14 -38.51
N LEU A 317 -51.83 19.99 -39.50
CA LEU A 317 -53.21 20.46 -39.41
C LEU A 317 -54.17 19.40 -38.80
N SER A 318 -53.75 18.13 -38.79
CA SER A 318 -54.45 17.03 -38.09
C SER A 318 -54.27 17.12 -36.58
#